data_74e485e4f67c512ccd262e9af78215db
#
_entry.id   74e485e4f67c512ccd262e9af78215db
#
_cell.length_a   1.000
_cell.length_b   1.000
_cell.length_c   1.000
_cell.angle_alpha   90.00
_cell.angle_beta   90.00
_cell.angle_gamma   90.00
#
_symmetry.space_group_name_H-M   'P 1'
#
loop_
_entity.id
_entity.type
_entity.pdbx_description
1 polymer ?
#
loop_
_entity_poly.entity_id
_entity_poly.type
_entity_poly.pdbx_seq_one_letter_code
_entity_poly.pdbx_strand_id
1 'polypeptide(L)' 'MKVIELKVKMPDEYFELLQSVANDGGFNSINELIVDKIAHFIKVEKYYKELDKKDIISLE' A
#
# COMPACT_ATOMS: atom_id res chain seq x y z
N MET A 1 0.41 15.99 11.35
CA MET A 1 0.10 14.68 10.75
C MET A 1 -1.27 14.74 10.10
N LYS A 2 -1.39 14.15 8.92
CA LYS A 2 -2.66 14.15 8.21
C LYS A 2 -3.31 12.77 8.30
N VAL A 3 -4.63 12.74 8.38
CA VAL A 3 -5.40 11.51 8.46
C VAL A 3 -6.29 11.40 7.22
N ILE A 4 -6.30 10.22 6.61
CA ILE A 4 -7.16 9.92 5.47
C ILE A 4 -8.12 8.82 5.88
N GLU A 5 -9.41 9.07 5.73
CA GLU A 5 -10.43 8.06 5.92
C GLU A 5 -10.88 7.55 4.57
N LEU A 6 -10.85 6.23 4.40
CA LEU A 6 -11.21 5.59 3.14
C LEU A 6 -12.38 4.64 3.37
N LYS A 7 -13.38 4.76 2.49
CA LYS A 7 -14.47 3.80 2.41
C LYS A 7 -14.34 3.08 1.08
N VAL A 8 -14.07 1.80 1.12
CA VAL A 8 -13.88 1.00 -0.07
C VAL A 8 -14.99 -0.04 -0.15
N LYS A 9 -15.70 -0.05 -1.27
CA LYS A 9 -16.69 -1.06 -1.55
C LYS A 9 -16.04 -2.16 -2.36
N MET A 10 -16.23 -3.40 -1.93
CA MET A 10 -15.65 -4.54 -2.63
C MET A 10 -16.57 -5.75 -2.52
N PRO A 11 -16.49 -6.70 -3.44
CA PRO A 11 -17.22 -7.96 -3.31
C PRO A 11 -16.81 -8.70 -2.05
N ASP A 12 -17.73 -9.47 -1.49
CA ASP A 12 -17.49 -10.24 -0.28
C ASP A 12 -16.28 -11.18 -0.41
N GLU A 13 -16.08 -11.73 -1.59
CA GLU A 13 -14.94 -12.61 -1.87
C GLU A 13 -13.60 -11.91 -1.61
N TYR A 14 -13.50 -10.65 -1.99
CA TYR A 14 -12.29 -9.88 -1.81
C TYR A 14 -12.07 -9.56 -0.32
N PHE A 15 -13.15 -9.27 0.38
CA PHE A 15 -13.08 -9.03 1.82
C PHE A 15 -12.58 -10.28 2.55
N GLU A 16 -13.13 -11.45 2.21
CA GLU A 16 -12.70 -12.72 2.80
C GLU A 16 -11.24 -13.02 2.51
N LEU A 17 -10.80 -12.73 1.29
CA LEU A 17 -9.40 -12.91 0.92
C LEU A 17 -8.49 -12.01 1.76
N LEU A 18 -8.87 -10.75 1.92
CA LEU A 18 -8.09 -9.82 2.74
C LEU A 18 -8.04 -10.29 4.19
N GLN A 19 -9.13 -10.81 4.73
CA GLN A 19 -9.18 -11.35 6.07
C GLN A 19 -8.19 -12.51 6.21
N SER A 20 -8.19 -13.41 5.25
CA SER A 20 -7.28 -14.55 5.24
C SER A 20 -5.82 -14.11 5.17
N VAL A 21 -5.51 -13.17 4.29
CA VAL A 21 -4.16 -12.63 4.13
C VAL A 21 -3.69 -11.95 5.43
N ALA A 22 -4.58 -11.21 6.08
CA ALA A 22 -4.26 -10.56 7.35
C ALA A 22 -3.93 -11.59 8.42
N ASN A 23 -4.74 -12.65 8.53
CA ASN A 23 -4.49 -13.72 9.49
C ASN A 23 -3.17 -14.43 9.22
N ASP A 24 -2.91 -14.77 7.96
CA ASP A 24 -1.69 -15.49 7.57
C ASP A 24 -0.43 -14.64 7.75
N GLY A 25 -0.56 -13.34 7.57
CA GLY A 25 0.56 -12.41 7.71
C GLY A 25 0.81 -11.93 9.13
N GLY A 26 0.02 -12.38 10.10
CA GLY A 26 0.19 -11.97 11.49
C GLY A 26 -0.37 -10.60 11.82
N PHE A 27 -1.20 -10.05 10.96
CA PHE A 27 -1.86 -8.77 11.23
C PHE A 27 -3.06 -8.99 12.14
N ASN A 28 -3.31 -8.03 13.03
CA ASN A 28 -4.44 -8.12 13.95
C ASN A 28 -5.78 -7.80 13.28
N SER A 29 -5.75 -7.07 12.17
CA SER A 29 -6.97 -6.67 11.47
C SER A 29 -6.66 -6.38 10.00
N ILE A 30 -7.71 -6.32 9.19
CA ILE A 30 -7.60 -5.91 7.79
C ILE A 30 -7.07 -4.48 7.70
N ASN A 31 -7.44 -3.62 8.65
CA ASN A 31 -6.96 -2.24 8.67
C ASN A 31 -5.43 -2.18 8.78
N GLU A 32 -4.84 -3.00 9.65
CA GLU A 32 -3.38 -3.07 9.77
C GLU A 32 -2.72 -3.54 8.49
N LEU A 33 -3.32 -4.55 7.84
CA LEU A 33 -2.83 -5.04 6.56
C LEU A 33 -2.84 -3.92 5.51
N ILE A 34 -3.94 -3.20 5.41
CA ILE A 34 -4.09 -2.13 4.42
C ILE A 34 -3.08 -1.00 4.70
N VAL A 35 -2.92 -0.61 5.95
CA VAL A 35 -1.95 0.42 6.33
C VAL A 35 -0.53 -0.01 5.93
N ASP A 36 -0.19 -1.26 6.17
CA ASP A 36 1.12 -1.79 5.78
C ASP A 36 1.32 -1.73 4.28
N LYS A 37 0.33 -2.13 3.50
CA LYS A 37 0.42 -2.11 2.04
C LYS A 37 0.48 -0.70 1.48
N ILE A 38 -0.27 0.23 2.08
CA ILE A 38 -0.20 1.63 1.67
C ILE A 38 1.18 2.21 1.96
N ALA A 39 1.74 1.93 3.13
CA ALA A 39 3.08 2.40 3.48
C ALA A 39 4.12 1.87 2.49
N HIS A 40 4.01 0.59 2.13
CA HIS A 40 4.90 -0.01 1.15
C HIS A 40 4.74 0.65 -0.23
N PHE A 41 3.50 0.85 -0.66
CA PHE A 41 3.21 1.51 -1.92
C PHE A 41 3.84 2.91 -1.97
N ILE A 42 3.71 3.67 -0.90
CA ILE A 42 4.28 5.02 -0.83
C ILE A 42 5.80 4.98 -0.95
N LYS A 43 6.45 4.04 -0.28
CA LYS A 43 7.91 3.88 -0.38
C LYS A 43 8.35 3.58 -1.80
N VAL A 44 7.62 2.70 -2.48
CA VAL A 44 7.93 2.32 -3.86
C VAL A 44 7.75 3.51 -4.79
N GLU A 45 6.64 4.24 -4.65
CA GLU A 45 6.37 5.42 -5.47
C GLU A 45 7.41 6.52 -5.27
N LYS A 46 7.80 6.73 -4.02
CA LYS A 46 8.84 7.71 -3.71
C LYS A 46 10.16 7.34 -4.37
N TYR A 47 10.51 6.06 -4.34
CA TYR A 47 11.71 5.55 -4.97
C TYR A 47 11.68 5.78 -6.48
N TYR A 48 10.56 5.46 -7.12
CA TYR A 48 10.43 5.66 -8.57
C TYR A 48 10.49 7.13 -8.95
N LYS A 49 9.91 7.99 -8.18
CA LYS A 49 9.98 9.42 -8.45
C LYS A 49 11.40 9.96 -8.34
N GLU A 50 12.16 9.48 -7.38
CA GLU A 50 13.56 9.85 -7.25
C GLU A 50 14.39 9.26 -8.40
N LEU A 51 14.09 8.04 -8.84
CA LEU A 51 14.76 7.43 -9.98
C LEU A 51 14.50 8.20 -11.27
N ASP A 52 13.26 8.62 -11.49
CA ASP A 52 12.91 9.40 -12.67
C ASP A 52 13.76 10.67 -12.77
N LYS A 53 13.96 11.33 -11.64
CA LYS A 53 14.80 12.52 -11.60
C LYS A 53 16.26 12.18 -11.92
N LYS A 54 16.75 11.07 -11.38
CA LYS A 54 18.11 10.61 -11.64
C LYS A 54 18.30 10.17 -13.07
N ASP A 55 17.31 9.48 -13.64
CA ASP A 55 17.35 9.01 -15.00
C ASP A 55 17.42 10.18 -15.99
N ILE A 56 16.67 11.22 -15.73
CA ILE A 56 16.70 12.43 -16.55
C ILE A 56 18.10 13.04 -16.53
N ILE A 57 18.72 13.05 -15.36
CA ILE A 57 20.07 13.57 -15.20
C ILE A 57 21.10 12.66 -15.88
N SER A 58 20.91 11.34 -15.75
CA SER A 58 21.86 10.36 -16.29
C SER A 58 21.88 10.32 -17.80
N LEU A 59 20.76 10.59 -18.44
CA LEU A 59 20.64 10.55 -19.89
C LEU A 59 21.33 11.75 -20.56
N GLU A 60 21.58 12.75 -19.80
CA GLU A 60 22.29 13.93 -20.25
C GLU A 60 23.81 13.79 -20.08
#